data_47265c63b2695070504dc569d76831c5
#
_entry.id   47265c63b2695070504dc569d76831c5
#
_cell.length_a   1.000
_cell.length_b   1.000
_cell.length_c   1.000
_cell.angle_alpha   90.00
_cell.angle_beta   90.00
_cell.angle_gamma   90.00
#
_symmetry.space_group_name_H-M   'P 1'
#
loop_
_entity.id
_entity.type
_entity.pdbx_description
1 polymer ?
#
loop_
_entity_poly.entity_id
_entity_poly.type
_entity_poly.pdbx_seq_one_letter_code
_entity_poly.pdbx_strand_id
1 'polypeptide(L)'
;MLTRLIVPEKWNCASVETCTRDNNMGWRYVMFTSGALVFVMSILRLTIIRLKETPKYQLGMGEDEQVVETFQYIAQKYNRPCSLTLEKLDACGVITSTHSKSRFSLGETLVHIRGLFATRQIALSTSMIWFSWLMVGLAYPLFFVFLPSYLATRDALLDVSTFDTWRNYALTNISSIFGPMLAGYMCNLSFLGRRYTMLIGALVTAVFFFAYTTVHTAPQNVGFSCAISFCLNVYYGTLFAYTPEVLPSAHRATGNGIAVACNRVMGVMSAIIAVEADTATAAPIYICGGLLVALGLVAAVFPFEPYGRRSS
;
A
#
# COMPACT_ATOMS: atom_id res chain seq x y z
N MET A 1 19.99 2.20 -7.75
CA MET A 1 21.02 1.43 -8.47
C MET A 1 20.69 1.35 -9.96
N LEU A 2 19.50 0.91 -10.36
CA LEU A 2 19.05 0.89 -11.77
C LEU A 2 19.14 2.26 -12.46
N THR A 3 18.76 3.36 -11.79
CA THR A 3 18.82 4.70 -12.34
C THR A 3 20.24 5.13 -12.72
N ARG A 4 21.26 4.77 -11.96
CA ARG A 4 22.65 5.09 -12.28
C ARG A 4 23.24 4.27 -13.41
N LEU A 5 22.76 3.02 -13.60
CA LEU A 5 23.11 2.16 -14.73
C LEU A 5 22.47 2.66 -16.03
N ILE A 6 21.28 3.26 -15.94
CA ILE A 6 20.48 3.70 -17.10
C ILE A 6 20.72 5.16 -17.44
N VAL A 7 21.14 5.98 -16.47
CA VAL A 7 21.32 7.43 -16.62
C VAL A 7 22.77 7.80 -16.32
N PRO A 8 23.65 7.79 -17.32
CA PRO A 8 24.98 8.39 -17.18
C PRO A 8 24.83 9.90 -16.93
N GLU A 9 25.79 10.48 -16.20
CA GLU A 9 25.83 11.93 -15.90
C GLU A 9 25.74 12.83 -17.14
N LYS A 10 26.14 12.30 -18.29
CA LYS A 10 26.07 12.97 -19.60
C LYS A 10 24.65 13.31 -20.09
N TRP A 11 23.61 12.72 -19.49
CA TRP A 11 22.20 12.89 -19.92
C TRP A 11 21.36 13.68 -18.94
N ASN A 12 22.00 14.35 -18.00
CA ASN A 12 21.36 15.27 -17.06
C ASN A 12 21.86 16.70 -17.31
N CYS A 13 20.94 17.64 -17.44
CA CYS A 13 21.29 19.05 -17.58
C CYS A 13 22.04 19.56 -16.36
N ALA A 14 23.11 20.31 -16.56
CA ALA A 14 23.85 20.99 -15.52
C ALA A 14 23.16 22.29 -15.07
N SER A 15 22.45 22.97 -15.98
CA SER A 15 21.68 24.19 -15.69
C SER A 15 20.45 24.28 -16.61
N VAL A 16 19.46 25.08 -16.18
CA VAL A 16 18.20 25.29 -16.95
C VAL A 16 18.48 25.95 -18.31
N GLU A 17 19.46 26.84 -18.38
CA GLU A 17 19.80 27.60 -19.58
C GLU A 17 20.47 26.76 -20.67
N THR A 18 21.20 25.72 -20.29
CA THR A 18 21.89 24.82 -21.22
C THR A 18 21.11 23.55 -21.53
N CYS A 19 19.86 23.44 -21.03
CA CYS A 19 19.06 22.25 -21.13
C CYS A 19 18.44 22.09 -22.52
N THR A 20 18.89 21.09 -23.28
CA THR A 20 18.31 20.69 -24.56
C THR A 20 17.65 19.32 -24.43
N ARG A 21 16.83 18.94 -25.40
CA ARG A 21 16.22 17.61 -25.42
C ARG A 21 17.25 16.48 -25.39
N ASP A 22 18.38 16.68 -26.05
CA ASP A 22 19.38 15.61 -26.28
C ASP A 22 20.23 15.37 -25.03
N ASN A 23 20.50 16.40 -24.23
CA ASN A 23 21.25 16.27 -22.97
C ASN A 23 20.35 16.10 -21.73
N ASN A 24 19.01 15.99 -21.90
CA ASN A 24 18.02 15.73 -20.85
C ASN A 24 17.20 14.46 -21.13
N MET A 25 17.83 13.42 -21.64
CA MET A 25 17.13 12.15 -21.95
C MET A 25 17.09 11.18 -20.78
N GLY A 26 17.90 11.41 -19.72
CA GLY A 26 18.05 10.46 -18.61
C GLY A 26 16.75 10.05 -17.95
N TRP A 27 15.92 11.00 -17.57
CA TRP A 27 14.63 10.70 -16.92
C TRP A 27 13.66 9.96 -17.86
N ARG A 28 13.72 10.21 -19.18
CA ARG A 28 12.88 9.50 -20.16
C ARG A 28 13.27 8.04 -20.25
N TYR A 29 14.58 7.73 -20.28
CA TYR A 29 15.04 6.34 -20.27
C TYR A 29 14.64 5.59 -19.02
N VAL A 30 14.67 6.23 -17.84
CA VAL A 30 14.16 5.64 -16.59
C VAL A 30 12.67 5.30 -16.72
N MET A 31 11.87 6.23 -17.24
CA MET A 31 10.43 6.00 -17.44
C MET A 31 10.15 4.89 -18.45
N PHE A 32 10.84 4.88 -19.60
CA PHE A 32 10.68 3.83 -20.60
C PHE A 32 11.11 2.47 -20.07
N THR A 33 12.23 2.38 -19.35
CA THR A 33 12.71 1.11 -18.80
C THR A 33 11.78 0.58 -17.73
N SER A 34 11.30 1.45 -16.84
CA SER A 34 10.34 1.08 -15.81
C SER A 34 9.01 0.64 -16.42
N GLY A 35 8.51 1.38 -17.44
CA GLY A 35 7.30 1.02 -18.17
C GLY A 35 7.44 -0.30 -18.91
N ALA A 36 8.56 -0.54 -19.58
CA ALA A 36 8.85 -1.80 -20.27
C ALA A 36 8.91 -2.98 -19.30
N LEU A 37 9.55 -2.80 -18.15
CA LEU A 37 9.59 -3.83 -17.10
C LEU A 37 8.19 -4.21 -16.62
N VAL A 38 7.36 -3.21 -16.30
CA VAL A 38 5.97 -3.44 -15.86
C VAL A 38 5.16 -4.11 -16.97
N PHE A 39 5.34 -3.71 -18.22
CA PHE A 39 4.67 -4.31 -19.37
C PHE A 39 5.05 -5.79 -19.54
N VAL A 40 6.34 -6.12 -19.48
CA VAL A 40 6.82 -7.51 -19.53
C VAL A 40 6.25 -8.33 -18.38
N MET A 41 6.29 -7.80 -17.14
CA MET A 41 5.71 -8.48 -15.99
C MET A 41 4.19 -8.70 -16.14
N SER A 42 3.48 -7.77 -16.76
CA SER A 42 2.03 -7.91 -17.05
C SER A 42 1.77 -9.03 -18.05
N ILE A 43 2.57 -9.11 -19.14
CA ILE A 43 2.48 -10.21 -20.10
C ILE A 43 2.78 -11.56 -19.44
N LEU A 44 3.86 -11.64 -18.65
CA LEU A 44 4.21 -12.85 -17.91
C LEU A 44 3.09 -13.30 -16.97
N ARG A 45 2.42 -12.34 -16.31
CA ARG A 45 1.27 -12.64 -15.46
C ARG A 45 0.10 -13.24 -16.22
N LEU A 46 -0.18 -12.74 -17.42
CA LEU A 46 -1.30 -13.23 -18.25
C LEU A 46 -0.98 -14.59 -18.91
N THR A 47 0.28 -14.83 -19.28
CA THR A 47 0.69 -16.02 -20.03
C THR A 47 1.12 -17.18 -19.14
N ILE A 48 1.93 -16.91 -18.11
CA ILE A 48 2.52 -17.94 -17.23
C ILE A 48 1.65 -18.17 -16.02
N ILE A 49 1.19 -17.10 -15.35
CA ILE A 49 0.39 -17.21 -14.14
C ILE A 49 -1.08 -17.16 -14.53
N ARG A 50 -1.62 -18.27 -15.02
CA ARG A 50 -3.06 -18.41 -15.27
C ARG A 50 -3.80 -18.47 -13.94
N LEU A 51 -4.17 -17.31 -13.41
CA LEU A 51 -4.97 -17.22 -12.19
C LEU A 51 -6.40 -17.65 -12.53
N LYS A 52 -6.90 -18.68 -11.83
CA LYS A 52 -8.32 -18.98 -11.80
C LYS A 52 -9.05 -17.97 -10.90
N GLU A 53 -10.31 -17.67 -11.19
CA GLU A 53 -11.15 -16.87 -10.33
C GLU A 53 -11.29 -17.47 -8.93
N THR A 54 -11.48 -16.63 -7.94
CA THR A 54 -11.61 -17.11 -6.56
C THR A 54 -12.96 -17.81 -6.39
N PRO A 55 -13.01 -18.96 -5.70
CA PRO A 55 -14.28 -19.68 -5.47
C PRO A 55 -15.36 -18.81 -4.81
N LYS A 56 -14.96 -17.85 -3.97
CA LYS A 56 -15.89 -16.90 -3.36
C LYS A 56 -16.54 -15.95 -4.37
N TYR A 57 -15.82 -15.52 -5.37
CA TYR A 57 -16.35 -14.68 -6.44
C TYR A 57 -17.31 -15.48 -7.30
N GLN A 58 -16.91 -16.70 -7.72
CA GLN A 58 -17.76 -17.60 -8.49
C GLN A 58 -19.07 -17.93 -7.76
N LEU A 59 -18.98 -18.19 -6.44
CA LEU A 59 -20.15 -18.41 -5.61
C LEU A 59 -21.08 -17.18 -5.57
N GLY A 60 -20.51 -15.96 -5.45
CA GLY A 60 -21.28 -14.71 -5.49
C GLY A 60 -21.92 -14.42 -6.84
N MET A 61 -21.40 -15.00 -7.94
CA MET A 61 -21.98 -14.92 -9.29
C MET A 61 -23.03 -16.01 -9.56
N GLY A 62 -23.20 -16.97 -8.65
CA GLY A 62 -24.10 -18.13 -8.84
C GLY A 62 -23.55 -19.17 -9.82
N GLU A 63 -22.22 -19.25 -9.96
CA GLU A 63 -21.51 -20.19 -10.83
C GLU A 63 -21.06 -21.42 -10.03
N ASP A 64 -21.99 -22.12 -9.41
CA ASP A 64 -21.75 -23.18 -8.43
C ASP A 64 -20.98 -24.37 -9.02
N GLU A 65 -21.20 -24.71 -10.29
CA GLU A 65 -20.44 -25.74 -11.01
C GLU A 65 -18.95 -25.40 -11.10
N GLN A 66 -18.63 -24.14 -11.43
CA GLN A 66 -17.24 -23.67 -11.51
C GLN A 66 -16.54 -23.64 -10.15
N VAL A 67 -17.30 -23.38 -9.08
CA VAL A 67 -16.79 -23.47 -7.71
C VAL A 67 -16.31 -24.89 -7.41
N VAL A 68 -17.15 -25.90 -7.69
CA VAL A 68 -16.82 -27.30 -7.47
C VAL A 68 -15.59 -27.71 -8.31
N GLU A 69 -15.58 -27.35 -9.60
CA GLU A 69 -14.44 -27.62 -10.49
C GLU A 69 -13.14 -26.97 -9.98
N THR A 70 -13.22 -25.73 -9.52
CA THR A 70 -12.04 -25.02 -8.99
C THR A 70 -11.49 -25.70 -7.74
N PHE A 71 -12.36 -26.15 -6.81
CA PHE A 71 -11.93 -26.88 -5.63
C PHE A 71 -11.36 -28.26 -5.96
N GLN A 72 -11.96 -28.98 -6.91
CA GLN A 72 -11.43 -30.28 -7.37
C GLN A 72 -10.06 -30.12 -8.03
N TYR A 73 -9.87 -29.10 -8.88
CA TYR A 73 -8.57 -28.79 -9.48
C TYR A 73 -7.51 -28.49 -8.44
N ILE A 74 -7.84 -27.68 -7.42
CA ILE A 74 -6.89 -27.35 -6.33
C ILE A 74 -6.56 -28.61 -5.52
N ALA A 75 -7.56 -29.42 -5.20
CA ALA A 75 -7.39 -30.67 -4.46
C ALA A 75 -6.47 -31.65 -5.22
N GLN A 76 -6.70 -31.82 -6.51
CA GLN A 76 -5.87 -32.67 -7.36
C GLN A 76 -4.44 -32.14 -7.46
N LYS A 77 -4.25 -30.82 -7.64
CA LYS A 77 -2.94 -30.18 -7.74
C LYS A 77 -2.10 -30.35 -6.47
N TYR A 78 -2.73 -30.30 -5.31
CA TYR A 78 -2.05 -30.40 -4.00
C TYR A 78 -2.21 -31.79 -3.34
N ASN A 79 -2.73 -32.76 -4.09
CA ASN A 79 -2.93 -34.16 -3.63
C ASN A 79 -3.71 -34.23 -2.30
N ARG A 80 -4.82 -33.45 -2.19
CA ARG A 80 -5.68 -33.42 -1.02
C ARG A 80 -7.07 -33.96 -1.35
N PRO A 81 -7.75 -34.68 -0.43
CA PRO A 81 -9.11 -35.13 -0.66
C PRO A 81 -10.08 -33.93 -0.73
N CYS A 82 -10.94 -33.91 -1.73
CA CYS A 82 -12.04 -32.95 -1.86
C CYS A 82 -13.37 -33.69 -1.80
N SER A 83 -14.18 -33.38 -0.80
CA SER A 83 -15.52 -33.97 -0.60
C SER A 83 -16.66 -33.04 -1.05
N LEU A 84 -16.33 -31.91 -1.70
CA LEU A 84 -17.30 -30.94 -2.18
C LEU A 84 -17.93 -31.45 -3.47
N THR A 85 -19.28 -31.59 -3.46
CA THR A 85 -20.12 -31.91 -4.63
C THR A 85 -21.15 -30.80 -4.83
N LEU A 86 -21.71 -30.72 -6.05
CA LEU A 86 -22.72 -29.73 -6.37
C LEU A 86 -23.95 -29.89 -5.44
N GLU A 87 -24.38 -31.13 -5.19
CA GLU A 87 -25.51 -31.42 -4.30
C GLU A 87 -25.30 -30.88 -2.87
N LYS A 88 -24.07 -30.97 -2.35
CA LYS A 88 -23.73 -30.41 -1.02
C LYS A 88 -23.72 -28.89 -1.01
N LEU A 89 -23.37 -28.30 -2.13
CA LEU A 89 -23.36 -26.83 -2.27
C LEU A 89 -24.79 -26.31 -2.35
N ASP A 90 -25.68 -26.96 -3.18
CA ASP A 90 -27.09 -26.63 -3.31
C ASP A 90 -27.86 -26.82 -1.98
N ALA A 91 -27.48 -27.82 -1.18
CA ALA A 91 -28.07 -28.06 0.15
C ALA A 91 -27.74 -26.92 1.15
N CYS A 92 -26.70 -26.10 0.91
CA CYS A 92 -26.37 -24.92 1.74
C CYS A 92 -27.26 -23.70 1.43
N GLY A 93 -28.11 -23.78 0.40
CA GLY A 93 -29.01 -22.71 -0.03
C GLY A 93 -28.49 -21.94 -1.27
N VAL A 94 -29.44 -21.42 -2.03
CA VAL A 94 -29.16 -20.64 -3.24
C VAL A 94 -28.75 -19.24 -2.85
N ILE A 95 -27.54 -18.83 -3.20
CA ILE A 95 -27.11 -17.43 -3.09
C ILE A 95 -27.79 -16.67 -4.25
N THR A 96 -28.72 -15.79 -3.93
CA THR A 96 -29.28 -14.87 -4.93
C THR A 96 -28.13 -14.04 -5.48
N SER A 97 -27.80 -14.23 -6.77
CA SER A 97 -26.71 -13.50 -7.41
C SER A 97 -26.95 -12.00 -7.28
N THR A 98 -26.12 -11.32 -6.53
CA THR A 98 -26.19 -9.88 -6.31
C THR A 98 -25.63 -9.09 -7.49
N HIS A 99 -25.08 -9.77 -8.49
CA HIS A 99 -24.42 -9.14 -9.62
C HIS A 99 -25.30 -9.18 -10.88
N SER A 100 -25.66 -8.00 -11.37
CA SER A 100 -26.23 -7.85 -12.72
C SER A 100 -25.11 -8.10 -13.76
N LYS A 101 -25.45 -8.74 -14.89
CA LYS A 101 -24.52 -9.02 -15.99
C LYS A 101 -24.03 -7.77 -16.76
N SER A 102 -24.40 -6.57 -16.36
CA SER A 102 -24.00 -5.31 -17.00
C SER A 102 -22.65 -4.84 -16.49
N ARG A 103 -21.63 -4.86 -17.33
CA ARG A 103 -20.22 -4.62 -16.97
C ARG A 103 -19.85 -3.16 -16.62
N PHE A 104 -20.69 -2.17 -16.93
CA PHE A 104 -20.38 -0.74 -16.71
C PHE A 104 -21.67 0.08 -16.48
N SER A 105 -22.33 -0.10 -15.34
CA SER A 105 -23.44 0.77 -14.93
C SER A 105 -23.04 1.56 -13.69
N LEU A 106 -23.21 2.88 -13.72
CA LEU A 106 -23.08 3.76 -12.54
C LEU A 106 -24.00 3.30 -11.40
N GLY A 107 -25.16 2.75 -11.74
CA GLY A 107 -26.07 2.13 -10.78
C GLY A 107 -25.46 0.95 -10.03
N GLU A 108 -24.69 0.11 -10.71
CA GLU A 108 -24.02 -1.05 -10.12
C GLU A 108 -22.91 -0.61 -9.15
N THR A 109 -22.13 0.40 -9.51
CA THR A 109 -21.13 1.01 -8.61
C THR A 109 -21.80 1.54 -7.33
N LEU A 110 -22.96 2.18 -7.47
CA LEU A 110 -23.72 2.68 -6.32
C LEU A 110 -24.22 1.55 -5.41
N VAL A 111 -24.68 0.43 -5.99
CA VAL A 111 -25.07 -0.78 -5.25
C VAL A 111 -23.88 -1.34 -4.47
N HIS A 112 -22.71 -1.41 -5.07
CA HIS A 112 -21.50 -1.87 -4.38
C HIS A 112 -21.09 -0.93 -3.24
N ILE A 113 -21.14 0.39 -3.44
CA ILE A 113 -20.87 1.37 -2.38
C ILE A 113 -21.91 1.21 -1.26
N ARG A 114 -23.20 1.09 -1.58
CA ARG A 114 -24.26 0.90 -0.58
C ARG A 114 -24.06 -0.40 0.21
N GLY A 115 -23.59 -1.47 -0.44
CA GLY A 115 -23.26 -2.74 0.22
C GLY A 115 -22.12 -2.65 1.24
N LEU A 116 -21.16 -1.71 1.04
CA LEU A 116 -20.10 -1.43 2.01
C LEU A 116 -20.61 -0.72 3.29
N PHE A 117 -21.85 -0.23 3.28
CA PHE A 117 -22.52 0.44 4.39
C PHE A 117 -23.78 -0.32 4.85
N ALA A 118 -23.94 -1.59 4.46
CA ALA A 118 -25.15 -2.39 4.73
C ALA A 118 -25.42 -2.59 6.22
N THR A 119 -24.39 -2.73 7.06
CA THR A 119 -24.53 -2.84 8.50
C THR A 119 -23.67 -1.80 9.21
N ARG A 120 -24.07 -1.38 10.42
CA ARG A 120 -23.33 -0.39 11.22
C ARG A 120 -21.87 -0.79 11.45
N GLN A 121 -21.60 -2.07 11.67
CA GLN A 121 -20.25 -2.56 11.90
C GLN A 121 -19.39 -2.52 10.64
N ILE A 122 -19.94 -2.94 9.49
CA ILE A 122 -19.25 -2.87 8.20
C ILE A 122 -19.02 -1.41 7.81
N ALA A 123 -20.01 -0.54 7.97
CA ALA A 123 -19.90 0.88 7.67
C ALA A 123 -18.78 1.53 8.50
N LEU A 124 -18.72 1.26 9.81
CA LEU A 124 -17.66 1.77 10.67
C LEU A 124 -16.29 1.26 10.23
N SER A 125 -16.15 -0.05 9.96
CA SER A 125 -14.89 -0.62 9.44
C SER A 125 -14.46 0.01 8.13
N THR A 126 -15.36 0.14 7.17
CA THR A 126 -15.08 0.73 5.85
C THR A 126 -14.62 2.17 5.99
N SER A 127 -15.33 2.96 6.82
CA SER A 127 -14.97 4.36 7.07
C SER A 127 -13.60 4.49 7.74
N MET A 128 -13.29 3.65 8.73
CA MET A 128 -12.00 3.65 9.42
C MET A 128 -10.86 3.20 8.49
N ILE A 129 -11.10 2.21 7.62
CA ILE A 129 -10.13 1.77 6.60
C ILE A 129 -9.85 2.92 5.64
N TRP A 130 -10.88 3.55 5.05
CA TRP A 130 -10.70 4.66 4.12
C TRP A 130 -9.99 5.85 4.78
N PHE A 131 -10.33 6.16 6.03
CA PHE A 131 -9.64 7.18 6.81
C PHE A 131 -8.16 6.83 7.02
N SER A 132 -7.84 5.58 7.32
CA SER A 132 -6.45 5.12 7.44
C SER A 132 -5.68 5.29 6.13
N TRP A 133 -6.30 4.96 4.99
CA TRP A 133 -5.70 5.16 3.67
C TRP A 133 -5.49 6.65 3.33
N LEU A 134 -6.43 7.53 3.72
CA LEU A 134 -6.28 8.98 3.60
C LEU A 134 -5.07 9.48 4.40
N MET A 135 -4.99 9.12 5.66
CA MET A 135 -3.91 9.57 6.56
C MET A 135 -2.53 9.10 6.10
N VAL A 136 -2.40 7.82 5.71
CA VAL A 136 -1.13 7.28 5.16
C VAL A 136 -0.78 7.97 3.85
N GLY A 137 -1.79 8.20 2.99
CA GLY A 137 -1.61 8.91 1.72
C GLY A 137 -1.11 10.34 1.89
N LEU A 138 -1.40 10.97 3.02
CA LEU A 138 -0.87 12.28 3.38
C LEU A 138 0.53 12.18 4.02
N ALA A 139 0.68 11.38 5.06
CA ALA A 139 1.88 11.35 5.89
C ALA A 139 3.12 10.85 5.12
N TYR A 140 2.97 9.79 4.30
CA TYR A 140 4.09 9.18 3.60
C TYR A 140 4.72 10.11 2.54
N PRO A 141 3.96 10.65 1.55
CA PRO A 141 4.55 11.55 0.56
C PRO A 141 4.98 12.89 1.15
N LEU A 142 4.25 13.42 2.12
CA LEU A 142 4.60 14.68 2.79
C LEU A 142 6.00 14.62 3.39
N PHE A 143 6.33 13.52 4.08
CA PHE A 143 7.67 13.32 4.64
C PHE A 143 8.75 13.30 3.55
N PHE A 144 8.56 12.51 2.50
CA PHE A 144 9.58 12.37 1.45
C PHE A 144 9.77 13.63 0.60
N VAL A 145 8.72 14.41 0.36
CA VAL A 145 8.80 15.69 -0.36
C VAL A 145 9.46 16.76 0.51
N PHE A 146 9.15 16.79 1.79
CA PHE A 146 9.66 17.78 2.73
C PHE A 146 11.09 17.50 3.18
N LEU A 147 11.47 16.23 3.30
CA LEU A 147 12.76 15.80 3.85
C LEU A 147 13.99 16.47 3.22
N PRO A 148 14.14 16.60 1.90
CA PRO A 148 15.30 17.26 1.30
C PRO A 148 15.43 18.74 1.70
N SER A 149 14.31 19.47 1.72
CA SER A 149 14.28 20.89 2.09
C SER A 149 14.64 21.10 3.55
N TYR A 150 14.12 20.28 4.44
CA TYR A 150 14.42 20.32 5.86
C TYR A 150 15.90 20.03 6.16
N LEU A 151 16.49 19.06 5.46
CA LEU A 151 17.90 18.72 5.63
C LEU A 151 18.81 19.82 5.10
N ALA A 152 18.43 20.48 4.00
CA ALA A 152 19.18 21.61 3.47
C ALA A 152 19.27 22.77 4.47
N THR A 153 18.22 23.01 5.27
CA THR A 153 18.25 24.07 6.31
C THR A 153 19.10 23.71 7.53
N ARG A 154 19.47 22.45 7.71
CA ARG A 154 20.24 21.95 8.85
C ARG A 154 21.71 21.69 8.55
N ASP A 155 22.24 22.18 7.43
CA ASP A 155 23.63 21.94 6.97
C ASP A 155 24.04 20.46 6.86
N ALA A 156 23.12 19.51 7.13
CA ALA A 156 23.40 18.09 7.15
C ALA A 156 23.65 17.46 5.75
N LEU A 157 23.50 18.26 4.68
CA LEU A 157 23.62 17.81 3.28
C LEU A 157 24.66 18.57 2.46
N LEU A 158 25.38 19.52 3.04
CA LEU A 158 26.20 20.49 2.28
C LEU A 158 27.33 19.88 1.45
N ASP A 159 27.69 18.60 1.65
CA ASP A 159 28.75 17.93 0.87
C ASP A 159 28.42 16.48 0.49
N VAL A 160 27.14 16.14 0.28
CA VAL A 160 26.77 14.79 -0.13
C VAL A 160 26.89 14.65 -1.63
N SER A 161 27.80 13.78 -2.09
CA SER A 161 27.95 13.50 -3.50
C SER A 161 26.66 12.90 -4.10
N THR A 162 26.44 13.10 -5.39
CA THR A 162 25.32 12.47 -6.12
C THR A 162 25.29 10.95 -5.91
N PHE A 163 26.46 10.33 -5.78
CA PHE A 163 26.58 8.91 -5.47
C PHE A 163 26.01 8.56 -4.11
N ASP A 164 26.34 9.32 -3.07
CA ASP A 164 25.89 9.09 -1.71
C ASP A 164 24.38 9.27 -1.60
N THR A 165 23.82 10.27 -2.30
CA THR A 165 22.38 10.49 -2.37
C THR A 165 21.67 9.26 -2.95
N TRP A 166 22.12 8.71 -4.06
CA TRP A 166 21.53 7.52 -4.67
C TRP A 166 21.75 6.27 -3.83
N ARG A 167 22.90 6.12 -3.20
CA ARG A 167 23.19 5.02 -2.26
C ARG A 167 22.21 5.07 -1.08
N ASN A 168 22.05 6.23 -0.47
CA ASN A 168 21.18 6.43 0.70
C ASN A 168 19.72 6.15 0.34
N TYR A 169 19.27 6.62 -0.83
CA TYR A 169 17.94 6.31 -1.35
C TYR A 169 17.75 4.80 -1.58
N ALA A 170 18.75 4.11 -2.13
CA ALA A 170 18.70 2.67 -2.33
C ALA A 170 18.63 1.91 -0.99
N LEU A 171 19.45 2.30 0.01
CA LEU A 171 19.43 1.69 1.34
C LEU A 171 18.07 1.84 2.02
N THR A 172 17.47 3.03 1.96
CA THR A 172 16.14 3.30 2.51
C THR A 172 15.07 2.43 1.86
N ASN A 173 15.11 2.27 0.53
CA ASN A 173 14.16 1.40 -0.18
C ASN A 173 14.39 -0.08 0.09
N ILE A 174 15.64 -0.53 0.22
CA ILE A 174 15.95 -1.93 0.58
C ILE A 174 15.45 -2.23 2.00
N SER A 175 15.67 -1.33 2.97
CA SER A 175 15.19 -1.51 4.33
C SER A 175 13.68 -1.64 4.41
N SER A 176 12.96 -0.94 3.54
CA SER A 176 11.50 -0.97 3.47
C SER A 176 10.92 -2.35 3.08
N ILE A 177 11.69 -3.19 2.37
CA ILE A 177 11.25 -4.53 1.95
C ILE A 177 11.06 -5.46 3.15
N PHE A 178 11.88 -5.31 4.17
CA PHE A 178 11.80 -6.16 5.37
C PHE A 178 10.60 -5.83 6.27
N GLY A 179 10.03 -4.61 6.14
CA GLY A 179 8.86 -4.19 6.90
C GLY A 179 7.65 -5.11 6.73
N PRO A 180 7.15 -5.33 5.50
CA PRO A 180 6.03 -6.25 5.24
C PRO A 180 6.34 -7.71 5.61
N MET A 181 7.59 -8.15 5.54
CA MET A 181 7.98 -9.49 5.98
C MET A 181 7.81 -9.65 7.49
N LEU A 182 8.28 -8.66 8.26
CA LEU A 182 8.06 -8.63 9.71
C LEU A 182 6.56 -8.52 10.03
N ALA A 183 5.82 -7.68 9.30
CA ALA A 183 4.37 -7.54 9.45
C ALA A 183 3.65 -8.88 9.26
N GLY A 184 4.01 -9.65 8.23
CA GLY A 184 3.45 -10.98 7.98
C GLY A 184 3.71 -11.94 9.14
N TYR A 185 4.91 -11.92 9.71
CA TYR A 185 5.23 -12.72 10.91
C TYR A 185 4.40 -12.26 12.12
N MET A 186 4.37 -10.96 12.42
CA MET A 186 3.63 -10.39 13.54
C MET A 186 2.12 -10.66 13.45
N CYS A 187 1.55 -10.57 12.24
CA CYS A 187 0.13 -10.85 12.00
C CYS A 187 -0.26 -12.31 12.28
N ASN A 188 0.68 -13.25 12.22
CA ASN A 188 0.43 -14.65 12.51
C ASN A 188 0.57 -15.02 14.00
N LEU A 189 1.03 -14.10 14.84
CA LEU A 189 1.06 -14.27 16.27
C LEU A 189 -0.34 -14.08 16.87
N SER A 190 -0.82 -15.07 17.61
CA SER A 190 -2.20 -15.10 18.14
C SER A 190 -2.56 -13.93 19.05
N PHE A 191 -1.57 -13.37 19.75
CA PHE A 191 -1.77 -12.24 20.68
C PHE A 191 -1.66 -10.86 20.01
N LEU A 192 -1.02 -10.75 18.82
CA LEU A 192 -0.89 -9.49 18.09
C LEU A 192 -2.00 -9.30 17.05
N GLY A 193 -2.16 -10.27 16.16
CA GLY A 193 -3.09 -10.14 15.04
C GLY A 193 -2.75 -8.95 14.12
N ARG A 194 -3.74 -8.50 13.32
CA ARG A 194 -3.55 -7.38 12.40
C ARG A 194 -3.63 -6.03 13.10
N ARG A 195 -4.56 -5.88 14.05
CA ARG A 195 -4.84 -4.60 14.75
C ARG A 195 -3.62 -4.12 15.54
N TYR A 196 -3.09 -4.97 16.41
CA TYR A 196 -1.94 -4.60 17.24
C TYR A 196 -0.66 -4.49 16.43
N THR A 197 -0.50 -5.25 15.34
CA THR A 197 0.63 -5.07 14.41
C THR A 197 0.61 -3.68 13.78
N MET A 198 -0.56 -3.21 13.33
CA MET A 198 -0.73 -1.83 12.82
C MET A 198 -0.47 -0.79 13.92
N LEU A 199 -1.03 -1.00 15.11
CA LEU A 199 -0.83 -0.09 16.25
C LEU A 199 0.67 0.08 16.56
N ILE A 200 1.39 -1.03 16.73
CA ILE A 200 2.83 -1.02 17.04
C ILE A 200 3.61 -0.38 15.89
N GLY A 201 3.34 -0.78 14.65
CA GLY A 201 4.00 -0.22 13.46
C GLY A 201 3.83 1.31 13.37
N ALA A 202 2.62 1.82 13.60
CA ALA A 202 2.34 3.25 13.58
C ALA A 202 3.01 4.00 14.73
N LEU A 203 2.90 3.52 15.97
CA LEU A 203 3.47 4.19 17.14
C LEU A 203 4.99 4.20 17.11
N VAL A 204 5.64 3.08 16.76
CA VAL A 204 7.10 3.02 16.63
C VAL A 204 7.57 3.96 15.52
N THR A 205 6.86 4.01 14.40
CA THR A 205 7.17 4.97 13.32
C THR A 205 7.03 6.41 13.81
N ALA A 206 5.98 6.74 14.59
CA ALA A 206 5.79 8.07 15.16
C ALA A 206 6.95 8.47 16.09
N VAL A 207 7.43 7.55 16.93
CA VAL A 207 8.60 7.78 17.79
C VAL A 207 9.85 8.13 16.94
N PHE A 208 10.09 7.38 15.86
CA PHE A 208 11.20 7.69 14.96
C PHE A 208 11.01 9.04 14.25
N PHE A 209 9.79 9.44 13.90
CA PHE A 209 9.53 10.77 13.34
C PHE A 209 9.85 11.88 14.34
N PHE A 210 9.43 11.75 15.59
CA PHE A 210 9.78 12.74 16.61
C PHE A 210 11.28 12.76 16.90
N ALA A 211 11.93 11.60 16.96
CA ALA A 211 13.37 11.50 17.14
C ALA A 211 14.14 12.02 15.92
N TYR A 212 13.56 12.02 14.71
CA TYR A 212 14.21 12.55 13.52
C TYR A 212 14.56 14.05 13.62
N THR A 213 13.84 14.80 14.47
CA THR A 213 14.14 16.23 14.71
C THR A 213 15.53 16.46 15.37
N THR A 214 16.13 15.42 15.95
CA THR A 214 17.47 15.48 16.57
C THR A 214 18.60 15.07 15.62
N VAL A 215 18.30 14.83 14.34
CA VAL A 215 19.31 14.45 13.33
C VAL A 215 20.16 15.66 12.96
N HIS A 216 21.49 15.51 13.08
CA HIS A 216 22.48 16.54 12.76
C HIS A 216 23.56 16.05 11.78
N THR A 217 23.67 14.76 11.51
CA THR A 217 24.72 14.21 10.64
C THR A 217 24.14 13.37 9.50
N ALA A 218 24.85 13.30 8.37
CA ALA A 218 24.43 12.50 7.21
C ALA A 218 24.26 10.99 7.53
N PRO A 219 25.12 10.31 8.30
CA PRO A 219 24.89 8.92 8.70
C PRO A 219 23.64 8.73 9.57
N GLN A 220 23.37 9.67 10.50
CA GLN A 220 22.13 9.62 11.31
C GLN A 220 20.91 9.75 10.43
N ASN A 221 20.92 10.67 9.46
CA ASN A 221 19.83 10.82 8.49
C ASN A 221 19.50 9.51 7.78
N VAL A 222 20.52 8.80 7.27
CA VAL A 222 20.31 7.51 6.60
C VAL A 222 19.73 6.47 7.56
N GLY A 223 20.28 6.37 8.77
CA GLY A 223 19.83 5.43 9.78
C GLY A 223 18.35 5.65 10.17
N PHE A 224 17.99 6.89 10.49
CA PHE A 224 16.60 7.24 10.83
C PHE A 224 15.65 7.07 9.63
N SER A 225 16.05 7.46 8.43
CA SER A 225 15.24 7.25 7.22
C SER A 225 14.99 5.78 6.94
N CYS A 226 15.99 4.91 7.12
CA CYS A 226 15.84 3.45 7.01
C CYS A 226 14.89 2.91 8.09
N ALA A 227 15.02 3.34 9.34
CA ALA A 227 14.17 2.92 10.44
C ALA A 227 12.70 3.35 10.23
N ILE A 228 12.48 4.61 9.83
CA ILE A 228 11.15 5.14 9.50
C ILE A 228 10.54 4.34 8.35
N SER A 229 11.28 4.13 7.26
CA SER A 229 10.78 3.38 6.09
C SER A 229 10.45 1.94 6.44
N PHE A 230 11.27 1.28 7.24
CA PHE A 230 11.03 -0.08 7.72
C PHE A 230 9.74 -0.16 8.57
N CYS A 231 9.65 0.64 9.63
CA CYS A 231 8.51 0.62 10.56
C CYS A 231 7.21 1.06 9.89
N LEU A 232 7.26 2.09 9.04
CA LEU A 232 6.10 2.54 8.28
C LEU A 232 5.58 1.45 7.34
N ASN A 233 6.48 0.67 6.73
CA ASN A 233 6.08 -0.44 5.86
C ASN A 233 5.54 -1.65 6.64
N VAL A 234 5.83 -1.80 7.93
CA VAL A 234 5.11 -2.74 8.81
C VAL A 234 3.63 -2.37 8.88
N TYR A 235 3.34 -1.10 9.16
CA TYR A 235 1.95 -0.60 9.18
C TYR A 235 1.29 -0.75 7.80
N TYR A 236 1.95 -0.28 6.75
CA TYR A 236 1.40 -0.22 5.40
C TYR A 236 1.13 -1.62 4.84
N GLY A 237 2.06 -2.56 5.02
CA GLY A 237 1.90 -3.97 4.61
C GLY A 237 0.72 -4.64 5.33
N THR A 238 0.55 -4.36 6.62
CA THR A 238 -0.59 -4.88 7.39
C THR A 238 -1.91 -4.27 6.92
N LEU A 239 -1.96 -2.96 6.62
CA LEU A 239 -3.16 -2.29 6.12
C LEU A 239 -3.59 -2.84 4.76
N PHE A 240 -2.63 -3.13 3.85
CA PHE A 240 -2.89 -3.79 2.58
C PHE A 240 -3.48 -5.19 2.73
N ALA A 241 -3.05 -5.95 3.72
CA ALA A 241 -3.60 -7.28 4.01
C ALA A 241 -4.98 -7.18 4.69
N TYR A 242 -5.12 -6.28 5.65
CA TYR A 242 -6.35 -6.08 6.43
C TYR A 242 -7.53 -5.61 5.58
N THR A 243 -7.29 -4.66 4.66
CA THR A 243 -8.35 -4.06 3.83
C THR A 243 -9.18 -5.11 3.08
N PRO A 244 -8.60 -6.02 2.27
CA PRO A 244 -9.38 -7.04 1.58
C PRO A 244 -9.91 -8.16 2.49
N GLU A 245 -9.33 -8.37 3.67
CA GLU A 245 -9.81 -9.39 4.61
C GLU A 245 -11.13 -8.98 5.28
N VAL A 246 -11.30 -7.70 5.55
CA VAL A 246 -12.46 -7.16 6.30
C VAL A 246 -13.61 -6.76 5.38
N LEU A 247 -13.31 -6.30 4.17
CA LEU A 247 -14.35 -5.88 3.23
C LEU A 247 -15.16 -7.08 2.71
N PRO A 248 -16.51 -6.96 2.61
CA PRO A 248 -17.39 -8.00 2.08
C PRO A 248 -16.93 -8.45 0.70
N SER A 249 -16.92 -9.76 0.46
CA SER A 249 -16.38 -10.36 -0.77
C SER A 249 -17.01 -9.81 -2.06
N ALA A 250 -18.33 -9.58 -2.06
CA ALA A 250 -19.08 -9.03 -3.19
C ALA A 250 -18.71 -7.59 -3.54
N HIS A 251 -18.24 -6.79 -2.57
CA HIS A 251 -17.97 -5.36 -2.72
C HIS A 251 -16.50 -4.99 -2.51
N ARG A 252 -15.64 -6.01 -2.29
CA ARG A 252 -14.23 -5.87 -1.94
C ARG A 252 -13.43 -5.09 -2.97
N ALA A 253 -13.62 -5.36 -4.25
CA ALA A 253 -12.91 -4.68 -5.33
C ALA A 253 -13.20 -3.17 -5.33
N THR A 254 -14.47 -2.80 -5.22
CA THR A 254 -14.90 -1.41 -5.16
C THR A 254 -14.39 -0.71 -3.89
N GLY A 255 -14.52 -1.36 -2.73
CA GLY A 255 -14.06 -0.82 -1.45
C GLY A 255 -12.54 -0.59 -1.40
N ASN A 256 -11.77 -1.54 -1.93
CA ASN A 256 -10.32 -1.42 -2.04
C ASN A 256 -9.92 -0.37 -3.09
N GLY A 257 -10.62 -0.29 -4.22
CA GLY A 257 -10.40 0.74 -5.23
C GLY A 257 -10.60 2.15 -4.70
N ILE A 258 -11.67 2.39 -3.92
CA ILE A 258 -11.90 3.68 -3.27
C ILE A 258 -10.82 3.98 -2.23
N ALA A 259 -10.40 3.01 -1.42
CA ALA A 259 -9.33 3.16 -0.45
C ALA A 259 -8.03 3.64 -1.12
N VAL A 260 -7.63 2.99 -2.23
CA VAL A 260 -6.45 3.38 -3.01
C VAL A 260 -6.65 4.77 -3.65
N ALA A 261 -7.84 5.09 -4.16
CA ALA A 261 -8.14 6.41 -4.70
C ALA A 261 -7.99 7.50 -3.63
N CYS A 262 -8.51 7.28 -2.42
CA CYS A 262 -8.32 8.17 -1.27
C CYS A 262 -6.84 8.42 -0.98
N ASN A 263 -6.03 7.36 -0.97
CA ASN A 263 -4.59 7.49 -0.78
C ASN A 263 -3.93 8.35 -1.88
N ARG A 264 -4.30 8.19 -3.14
CA ARG A 264 -3.74 8.96 -4.26
C ARG A 264 -4.14 10.44 -4.21
N VAL A 265 -5.39 10.75 -3.86
CA VAL A 265 -5.87 12.12 -3.69
C VAL A 265 -5.07 12.82 -2.60
N MET A 266 -4.87 12.17 -1.44
CA MET A 266 -4.07 12.74 -0.36
C MET A 266 -2.59 12.85 -0.71
N GLY A 267 -2.06 11.99 -1.58
CA GLY A 267 -0.72 12.12 -2.14
C GLY A 267 -0.55 13.40 -2.97
N VAL A 268 -1.54 13.79 -3.74
CA VAL A 268 -1.56 15.09 -4.45
C VAL A 268 -1.65 16.25 -3.45
N MET A 269 -2.54 16.13 -2.45
CA MET A 269 -2.68 17.15 -1.40
C MET A 269 -1.39 17.34 -0.60
N SER A 270 -0.62 16.27 -0.36
CA SER A 270 0.66 16.36 0.34
C SER A 270 1.68 17.23 -0.39
N ALA A 271 1.71 17.17 -1.72
CA ALA A 271 2.58 18.01 -2.53
C ALA A 271 2.17 19.50 -2.47
N ILE A 272 0.87 19.79 -2.48
CA ILE A 272 0.35 21.16 -2.31
C ILE A 272 0.71 21.70 -0.92
N ILE A 273 0.47 20.91 0.12
CA ILE A 273 0.82 21.29 1.50
C ILE A 273 2.33 21.54 1.65
N ALA A 274 3.16 20.73 0.98
CA ALA A 274 4.61 20.89 1.05
C ALA A 274 5.11 22.17 0.37
N VAL A 275 4.39 22.67 -0.64
CA VAL A 275 4.71 23.95 -1.32
C VAL A 275 4.30 25.16 -0.46
N GLU A 276 3.13 25.09 0.18
CA GLU A 276 2.60 26.20 1.01
C GLU A 276 3.18 26.20 2.44
N ALA A 277 3.66 25.05 2.93
CA ALA A 277 4.23 24.96 4.26
C ALA A 277 5.61 25.58 4.31
N ASP A 278 5.93 26.26 5.43
CA ASP A 278 7.31 26.73 5.70
C ASP A 278 8.22 25.51 5.94
N THR A 279 8.99 25.18 4.89
CA THR A 279 9.90 24.03 4.88
C THR A 279 11.14 24.22 5.75
N ALA A 280 11.38 25.43 6.25
CA ALA A 280 12.50 25.71 7.15
C ALA A 280 12.24 25.24 8.60
N THR A 281 10.99 24.94 8.94
CA THR A 281 10.60 24.54 10.30
C THR A 281 10.47 23.02 10.43
N ALA A 282 10.51 22.51 11.68
CA ALA A 282 10.23 21.09 11.96
C ALA A 282 8.73 20.74 11.97
N ALA A 283 7.85 21.72 11.71
CA ALA A 283 6.40 21.55 11.78
C ALA A 283 5.85 20.39 10.94
N PRO A 284 6.26 20.17 9.66
CA PRO A 284 5.78 19.04 8.88
C PRO A 284 6.17 17.68 9.46
N ILE A 285 7.32 17.55 10.11
CA ILE A 285 7.74 16.31 10.78
C ILE A 285 6.82 16.02 11.95
N TYR A 286 6.50 17.03 12.76
CA TYR A 286 5.56 16.87 13.89
C TYR A 286 4.14 16.53 13.40
N ILE A 287 3.69 17.11 12.28
CA ILE A 287 2.41 16.77 11.67
C ILE A 287 2.42 15.30 11.23
N CYS A 288 3.45 14.84 10.53
CA CYS A 288 3.58 13.43 10.14
C CYS A 288 3.59 12.50 11.35
N GLY A 289 4.35 12.84 12.40
CA GLY A 289 4.35 12.07 13.66
C GLY A 289 2.98 12.02 14.31
N GLY A 290 2.28 13.15 14.39
CA GLY A 290 0.91 13.24 14.92
C GLY A 290 -0.11 12.42 14.12
N LEU A 291 -0.02 12.45 12.79
CA LEU A 291 -0.85 11.61 11.92
C LEU A 291 -0.63 10.12 12.17
N LEU A 292 0.61 9.71 12.41
CA LEU A 292 0.92 8.30 12.71
C LEU A 292 0.42 7.88 14.10
N VAL A 293 0.46 8.76 15.10
CA VAL A 293 -0.18 8.50 16.39
C VAL A 293 -1.68 8.31 16.20
N ALA A 294 -2.34 9.19 15.45
CA ALA A 294 -3.77 9.07 15.13
C ALA A 294 -4.07 7.75 14.41
N LEU A 295 -3.24 7.36 13.44
CA LEU A 295 -3.34 6.07 12.75
C LEU A 295 -3.23 4.88 13.69
N GLY A 296 -2.30 4.92 14.64
CA GLY A 296 -2.17 3.89 15.67
C GLY A 296 -3.43 3.76 16.52
N LEU A 297 -3.98 4.89 16.98
CA LEU A 297 -5.22 4.91 17.76
C LEU A 297 -6.41 4.37 16.95
N VAL A 298 -6.54 4.77 15.67
CA VAL A 298 -7.58 4.22 14.78
C VAL A 298 -7.42 2.72 14.62
N ALA A 299 -6.20 2.22 14.43
CA ALA A 299 -5.93 0.79 14.32
C ALA A 299 -6.34 0.01 15.59
N ALA A 300 -6.12 0.59 16.76
CA ALA A 300 -6.53 -0.01 18.03
C ALA A 300 -8.05 -0.15 18.19
N VAL A 301 -8.83 0.72 17.55
CA VAL A 301 -10.30 0.77 17.66
C VAL A 301 -11.00 0.00 16.53
N PHE A 302 -10.29 -0.60 15.57
CA PHE A 302 -10.91 -1.40 14.51
C PHE A 302 -11.87 -2.45 15.07
N PRO A 303 -13.12 -2.54 14.57
CA PRO A 303 -14.14 -3.42 15.14
C PRO A 303 -13.91 -4.91 14.84
N PHE A 304 -13.16 -5.22 13.77
CA PHE A 304 -12.89 -6.60 13.36
C PHE A 304 -11.41 -6.96 13.51
N GLU A 305 -11.15 -8.14 14.11
CA GLU A 305 -9.86 -8.80 14.05
C GLU A 305 -10.02 -10.08 13.21
N PRO A 306 -9.40 -10.13 12.02
CA PRO A 306 -9.56 -11.27 11.11
C PRO A 306 -8.81 -12.52 11.56
N TYR A 307 -7.90 -12.41 12.55
CA TYR A 307 -7.09 -13.55 13.00
C TYR A 307 -7.98 -14.74 13.43
N GLY A 308 -7.77 -15.90 12.79
CA GLY A 308 -8.50 -17.12 13.09
C GLY A 308 -9.99 -17.11 12.72
N ARG A 309 -10.51 -16.04 12.12
CA ARG A 309 -11.89 -15.94 11.65
C ARG A 309 -11.98 -16.14 10.14
N ARG A 310 -13.08 -16.72 9.68
CA ARG A 310 -13.38 -16.81 8.25
C ARG A 310 -13.61 -15.39 7.73
N SER A 311 -12.93 -15.00 6.64
CA SER A 311 -13.21 -13.73 5.96
C SER A 311 -14.66 -13.75 5.46
N SER A 312 -15.41 -12.69 5.77
CA SER A 312 -16.80 -12.46 5.32
C SER A 312 -16.92 -12.42 3.80
#